data_38fb45f57c35b5be6755264300c4394d
#
_entry.id   38fb45f57c35b5be6755264300c4394d
#
_cell.length_a   1.000
_cell.length_b   1.000
_cell.length_c   1.000
_cell.angle_alpha   90.00
_cell.angle_beta   90.00
_cell.angle_gamma   90.00
#
_symmetry.space_group_name_H-M   'P 1'
#
loop_
_entity.id
_entity.type
_entity.pdbx_description
1 polymer ?
#
loop_
_entity_poly.entity_id
_entity_poly.type
_entity_poly.pdbx_seq_one_letter_code
_entity_poly.pdbx_strand_id
1 'polypeptide(L)'
;MRDSLDDDESVPYENKKMEKGLKCIRTYLDTHFESDEERTKYAEYVYKNMTFFVTSLPDNYNQSSLNKYFERMNSTGKNLEGHEIVKVKLLHKLSANKEIFTKAWNRVADMDTPCFKVRRRDDENESGMKERIKKAILYRFSPQELFNDNLLNGLKESEEEASGCTIKNVKESSKAPAKNQRAGDGSHSVMSFSDFLLQCLYRFLCKKGKDTGDITVFFNKANLVDTFEKRLISQGCNQEIEEFFSTLVCYRILLDVYFIRILDGQGDYDYDLETPFLEKDDAVKTLKMFESMLYVNSSPVTYYQWFNMLIDIVNTDSPVEPEILFASLKSKDDETHPKEKLKYDALNYEDVDRYWFWRLDFQIWLKRRELFIVGDDTTPQIRRALNVAEKYVFKRNRSIEHIAPQTPLQEDTLKLEKNDLNSFGNLVMISSEQNSALSNSIYQEKRARVESFLDSSRSGSIESLKMLHAFTFNKSWSIEAIKEHGNAMFNILLNSYDNVDK
;
A
#
# COMPACT_ATOMS: atom_id res chain seq x y z
N MET A 1 6.48 23.98 40.85
CA MET A 1 5.10 23.98 40.33
C MET A 1 4.05 24.16 41.45
N ARG A 2 4.23 23.61 42.65
CA ARG A 2 3.34 23.92 43.78
C ARG A 2 3.47 25.39 44.27
N ASP A 3 4.69 25.90 44.31
CA ASP A 3 4.98 27.25 44.85
C ASP A 3 4.55 28.40 43.91
N SER A 4 4.20 28.09 42.64
CA SER A 4 3.75 29.10 41.68
C SER A 4 2.21 29.23 41.57
N LEU A 5 1.46 28.46 42.36
CA LEU A 5 -0.01 28.54 42.39
C LEU A 5 -0.55 29.44 43.54
N ASP A 6 0.27 29.71 44.54
CA ASP A 6 -0.13 30.44 45.74
C ASP A 6 0.35 31.90 45.79
N ASP A 7 1.25 32.34 44.88
CA ASP A 7 1.76 33.69 44.89
C ASP A 7 1.29 34.52 43.70
N ASP A 8 0.61 35.57 44.01
CA ASP A 8 0.28 36.66 43.16
C ASP A 8 1.54 37.41 42.69
N GLU A 9 1.67 37.60 41.41
CA GLU A 9 2.31 38.72 40.73
C GLU A 9 3.80 38.71 40.37
N SER A 10 4.68 37.74 40.55
CA SER A 10 6.07 38.09 40.20
C SER A 10 6.99 37.10 39.48
N VAL A 11 6.52 35.95 39.04
CA VAL A 11 7.37 35.06 38.23
C VAL A 11 6.87 35.06 36.81
N PRO A 12 7.62 35.65 35.86
CA PRO A 12 7.23 35.59 34.44
C PRO A 12 7.34 34.12 33.97
N TYR A 13 6.23 33.56 33.56
CA TYR A 13 6.23 32.24 32.91
C TYR A 13 7.12 32.27 31.66
N GLU A 14 8.05 31.35 31.54
CA GLU A 14 8.90 31.18 30.35
C GLU A 14 8.06 30.94 29.11
N ASN A 15 6.82 30.43 29.24
CA ASN A 15 5.96 30.12 28.17
C ASN A 15 4.62 30.87 28.24
N LYS A 16 4.46 31.92 27.43
CA LYS A 16 3.26 32.74 27.33
C LYS A 16 1.96 31.97 27.05
N LYS A 17 2.05 30.79 26.39
CA LYS A 17 0.87 29.92 26.14
C LYS A 17 0.41 29.23 27.43
N MET A 18 1.34 28.81 28.28
CA MET A 18 1.01 28.21 29.56
C MET A 18 0.37 29.26 30.50
N GLU A 19 0.91 30.48 30.53
CA GLU A 19 0.33 31.59 31.29
C GLU A 19 -1.12 31.87 30.83
N LYS A 20 -1.34 31.95 29.53
CA LYS A 20 -2.69 32.13 28.96
C LYS A 20 -3.63 30.97 29.34
N GLY A 21 -3.13 29.72 29.28
CA GLY A 21 -3.89 28.55 29.68
C GLY A 21 -4.30 28.57 31.14
N LEU A 22 -3.40 28.94 32.05
CA LEU A 22 -3.69 29.10 33.48
C LEU A 22 -4.72 30.21 33.73
N LYS A 23 -4.62 31.35 33.04
CA LYS A 23 -5.64 32.41 33.10
C LYS A 23 -7.01 31.92 32.65
N CYS A 24 -7.08 31.14 31.58
CA CYS A 24 -8.34 30.54 31.12
C CYS A 24 -8.94 29.58 32.18
N ILE A 25 -8.13 28.75 32.79
CA ILE A 25 -8.58 27.83 33.86
C ILE A 25 -9.10 28.62 35.05
N ARG A 26 -8.37 29.64 35.54
CA ARG A 26 -8.82 30.51 36.65
C ARG A 26 -10.15 31.15 36.30
N THR A 27 -10.26 31.79 35.14
CA THR A 27 -11.51 32.42 34.69
C THR A 27 -12.67 31.46 34.66
N TYR A 28 -12.43 30.23 34.15
CA TYR A 28 -13.44 29.17 34.12
C TYR A 28 -13.92 28.80 35.51
N LEU A 29 -12.98 28.56 36.45
CA LEU A 29 -13.30 28.21 37.81
C LEU A 29 -14.08 29.34 38.50
N ASP A 30 -13.66 30.60 38.32
CA ASP A 30 -14.32 31.77 38.89
C ASP A 30 -15.75 31.98 38.30
N THR A 31 -15.96 31.58 37.08
CA THR A 31 -17.28 31.76 36.40
C THR A 31 -18.27 30.63 36.75
N HIS A 32 -17.78 29.45 37.06
CA HIS A 32 -18.64 28.26 37.21
C HIS A 32 -18.81 27.80 38.65
N PHE A 33 -18.01 28.33 39.60
CA PHE A 33 -18.08 27.97 41.00
C PHE A 33 -18.18 29.26 41.86
N GLU A 34 -19.32 29.43 42.50
CA GLU A 34 -19.63 30.65 43.27
C GLU A 34 -18.98 30.65 44.67
N SER A 35 -18.62 29.46 45.20
CA SER A 35 -18.05 29.31 46.53
C SER A 35 -16.78 28.47 46.57
N ASP A 36 -15.91 28.75 47.55
CA ASP A 36 -14.69 27.95 47.81
C ASP A 36 -15.02 26.50 48.18
N GLU A 37 -16.19 26.24 48.76
CA GLU A 37 -16.65 24.91 49.11
C GLU A 37 -16.95 24.08 47.85
N GLU A 38 -17.56 24.68 46.84
CA GLU A 38 -17.83 24.04 45.52
C GLU A 38 -16.54 23.76 44.78
N ARG A 39 -15.58 24.71 44.78
CA ARG A 39 -14.25 24.53 44.20
C ARG A 39 -13.50 23.38 44.85
N THR A 40 -13.56 23.29 46.20
CA THR A 40 -12.94 22.20 46.94
C THR A 40 -13.57 20.84 46.57
N LYS A 41 -14.89 20.73 46.50
CA LYS A 41 -15.59 19.52 46.12
C LYS A 41 -15.23 19.11 44.69
N TYR A 42 -15.13 20.07 43.78
CA TYR A 42 -14.71 19.81 42.39
C TYR A 42 -13.26 19.34 42.32
N ALA A 43 -12.35 19.99 43.07
CA ALA A 43 -10.96 19.56 43.14
C ALA A 43 -10.79 18.15 43.72
N GLU A 44 -11.56 17.82 44.75
CA GLU A 44 -11.60 16.45 45.30
C GLU A 44 -12.13 15.43 44.27
N TYR A 45 -13.19 15.79 43.55
CA TYR A 45 -13.74 14.94 42.48
C TYR A 45 -12.70 14.67 41.43
N VAL A 46 -12.04 15.71 40.90
CA VAL A 46 -10.97 15.57 39.89
C VAL A 46 -9.83 14.70 40.44
N TYR A 47 -9.37 14.96 41.67
CA TYR A 47 -8.27 14.20 42.30
C TYR A 47 -8.61 12.72 42.47
N LYS A 48 -9.84 12.41 42.86
CA LYS A 48 -10.31 11.00 43.06
C LYS A 48 -10.55 10.25 41.76
N ASN A 49 -10.94 10.94 40.68
CA ASN A 49 -11.37 10.31 39.45
C ASN A 49 -10.34 10.48 38.29
N MET A 50 -9.33 11.31 38.43
CA MET A 50 -8.26 11.45 37.44
C MET A 50 -7.26 10.30 37.58
N THR A 51 -7.03 9.58 36.52
CA THR A 51 -6.04 8.50 36.45
C THR A 51 -4.96 8.85 35.43
N PHE A 52 -3.72 8.70 35.79
CA PHE A 52 -2.58 8.87 34.89
C PHE A 52 -2.06 7.50 34.45
N PHE A 53 -1.93 7.32 33.17
CA PHE A 53 -1.23 6.17 32.61
C PHE A 53 0.24 6.55 32.42
N VAL A 54 1.14 5.86 33.12
CA VAL A 54 2.57 6.06 33.01
C VAL A 54 3.16 4.89 32.23
N THR A 55 3.76 5.19 31.09
CA THR A 55 4.47 4.20 30.26
C THR A 55 5.95 4.51 30.26
N SER A 56 6.77 3.53 30.59
CA SER A 56 8.23 3.64 30.47
C SER A 56 8.65 3.23 29.07
N LEU A 57 9.50 4.04 28.47
CA LEU A 57 10.11 3.69 27.18
C LEU A 57 11.23 2.67 27.38
N PRO A 58 11.47 1.76 26.42
CA PRO A 58 12.59 0.83 26.49
C PRO A 58 13.93 1.56 26.57
N ASP A 59 14.83 1.06 27.44
CA ASP A 59 16.14 1.67 27.68
C ASP A 59 17.05 1.72 26.45
N ASN A 60 16.75 0.90 25.43
CA ASN A 60 17.49 0.84 24.17
C ASN A 60 17.02 1.85 23.10
N TYR A 61 16.08 2.76 23.43
CA TYR A 61 15.67 3.79 22.50
C TYR A 61 16.80 4.78 22.24
N ASN A 62 17.25 4.88 21.00
CA ASN A 62 18.15 5.93 20.56
C ASN A 62 17.39 7.25 20.32
N GLN A 63 18.11 8.34 20.10
CA GLN A 63 17.52 9.67 19.88
C GLN A 63 16.52 9.69 18.72
N SER A 64 16.77 8.94 17.63
CA SER A 64 15.84 8.84 16.50
C SER A 64 14.54 8.14 16.88
N SER A 65 14.63 7.08 17.68
CA SER A 65 13.46 6.36 18.21
C SER A 65 12.63 7.22 19.15
N LEU A 66 13.31 7.99 20.01
CA LEU A 66 12.67 8.97 20.91
C LEU A 66 11.94 10.05 20.10
N ASN A 67 12.58 10.62 19.08
CA ASN A 67 11.96 11.64 18.23
C ASN A 67 10.73 11.09 17.52
N LYS A 68 10.80 9.87 16.94
CA LYS A 68 9.64 9.20 16.33
C LYS A 68 8.52 8.93 17.35
N TYR A 69 8.88 8.56 18.59
CA TYR A 69 7.90 8.38 19.65
C TYR A 69 7.20 9.69 19.99
N PHE A 70 7.95 10.78 20.16
CA PHE A 70 7.38 12.11 20.43
C PHE A 70 6.55 12.64 19.26
N GLU A 71 6.98 12.41 18.02
CA GLU A 71 6.17 12.74 16.84
C GLU A 71 4.84 11.98 16.85
N ARG A 72 4.86 10.69 17.15
CA ARG A 72 3.66 9.86 17.28
C ARG A 72 2.77 10.35 18.45
N MET A 73 3.33 10.60 19.61
CA MET A 73 2.59 11.14 20.77
C MET A 73 1.95 12.48 20.45
N ASN A 74 2.66 13.39 19.80
CA ASN A 74 2.15 14.69 19.39
C ASN A 74 1.13 14.59 18.25
N SER A 75 1.20 13.53 17.41
CA SER A 75 0.22 13.28 16.37
C SER A 75 -1.06 12.62 16.90
N THR A 76 -1.05 11.97 18.06
CA THR A 76 -2.25 11.41 18.71
C THR A 76 -3.18 12.47 19.28
N GLY A 77 -2.72 13.71 19.43
CA GLY A 77 -3.58 14.87 19.69
C GLY A 77 -4.27 15.44 18.44
N LYS A 78 -4.13 14.79 17.27
CA LYS A 78 -4.89 15.15 16.07
C LYS A 78 -6.37 14.81 16.24
N ASN A 79 -7.21 15.60 15.58
CA ASN A 79 -8.62 15.29 15.40
C ASN A 79 -8.81 13.85 14.95
N LEU A 80 -9.90 13.22 15.40
CA LEU A 80 -10.31 11.88 14.94
C LEU A 80 -10.11 11.77 13.42
N GLU A 81 -9.50 10.70 12.98
CA GLU A 81 -9.36 10.45 11.56
C GLU A 81 -10.74 10.31 10.90
N GLY A 82 -10.84 10.69 9.64
CA GLY A 82 -12.13 10.70 8.94
C GLY A 82 -12.87 9.36 9.01
N HIS A 83 -12.15 8.25 8.97
CA HIS A 83 -12.75 6.91 9.07
C HIS A 83 -13.30 6.59 10.47
N GLU A 84 -12.75 7.17 11.54
CA GLU A 84 -13.29 7.01 12.90
C GLU A 84 -14.59 7.80 13.06
N ILE A 85 -14.66 8.99 12.46
CA ILE A 85 -15.90 9.78 12.43
C ILE A 85 -17.00 9.02 11.66
N VAL A 86 -16.66 8.45 10.51
CA VAL A 86 -17.58 7.60 9.73
C VAL A 86 -18.06 6.40 10.56
N LYS A 87 -17.15 5.71 11.25
CA LYS A 87 -17.48 4.61 12.16
C LYS A 87 -18.56 4.98 13.18
N VAL A 88 -18.31 6.07 13.92
CA VAL A 88 -19.25 6.53 14.97
C VAL A 88 -20.62 6.84 14.37
N LYS A 89 -20.66 7.53 13.23
CA LYS A 89 -21.90 7.90 12.55
C LYS A 89 -22.66 6.66 12.05
N LEU A 90 -21.99 5.67 11.47
CA LEU A 90 -22.61 4.42 11.02
C LEU A 90 -23.14 3.61 12.21
N LEU A 91 -22.35 3.45 13.28
CA LEU A 91 -22.75 2.74 14.49
C LEU A 91 -23.93 3.42 15.20
N HIS A 92 -24.03 4.74 15.12
CA HIS A 92 -25.18 5.47 15.68
C HIS A 92 -26.49 5.12 14.97
N LYS A 93 -26.45 4.85 13.67
CA LYS A 93 -27.62 4.44 12.86
C LYS A 93 -28.10 3.01 13.13
N LEU A 94 -27.25 2.15 13.68
CA LEU A 94 -27.60 0.76 13.99
C LEU A 94 -28.50 0.69 15.23
N SER A 95 -29.55 -0.11 15.13
CA SER A 95 -30.48 -0.37 16.23
C SER A 95 -29.97 -1.45 17.21
N ALA A 96 -29.20 -2.43 16.70
CA ALA A 96 -28.71 -3.57 17.47
C ALA A 96 -27.26 -3.94 17.06
N ASN A 97 -26.64 -4.87 17.80
CA ASN A 97 -25.34 -5.50 17.46
C ASN A 97 -24.15 -4.52 17.29
N LYS A 98 -24.22 -3.32 17.91
CA LYS A 98 -23.18 -2.28 17.76
C LYS A 98 -21.79 -2.76 18.16
N GLU A 99 -21.70 -3.58 19.19
CA GLU A 99 -20.42 -4.13 19.65
C GLU A 99 -19.79 -5.02 18.57
N ILE A 100 -20.58 -5.89 17.97
CA ILE A 100 -20.14 -6.79 16.89
C ILE A 100 -19.61 -5.98 15.71
N PHE A 101 -20.38 -5.00 15.24
CA PHE A 101 -19.95 -4.13 14.15
C PHE A 101 -18.71 -3.29 14.50
N THR A 102 -18.56 -2.91 15.77
CA THR A 102 -17.36 -2.22 16.24
C THR A 102 -16.11 -3.12 16.14
N LYS A 103 -16.21 -4.37 16.61
CA LYS A 103 -15.13 -5.35 16.51
C LYS A 103 -14.78 -5.64 15.03
N ALA A 104 -15.79 -5.86 14.19
CA ALA A 104 -15.59 -6.05 12.76
C ALA A 104 -14.89 -4.87 12.09
N TRP A 105 -15.33 -3.62 12.38
CA TRP A 105 -14.69 -2.42 11.87
C TRP A 105 -13.22 -2.32 12.28
N ASN A 106 -12.94 -2.49 13.57
CA ASN A 106 -11.56 -2.40 14.08
C ASN A 106 -10.66 -3.43 13.39
N ARG A 107 -11.16 -4.64 13.18
CA ARG A 107 -10.41 -5.68 12.50
C ARG A 107 -10.17 -5.39 11.03
N VAL A 108 -11.16 -4.87 10.33
CA VAL A 108 -11.05 -4.48 8.92
C VAL A 108 -10.15 -3.24 8.76
N ALA A 109 -10.16 -2.33 9.73
CA ALA A 109 -9.37 -1.10 9.71
C ALA A 109 -7.87 -1.35 9.90
N ASP A 110 -7.49 -2.46 10.50
CA ASP A 110 -6.09 -2.87 10.62
C ASP A 110 -5.58 -3.39 9.28
N MET A 111 -5.03 -2.48 8.47
CA MET A 111 -4.53 -2.80 7.12
C MET A 111 -3.16 -3.49 7.13
N ASP A 112 -2.48 -3.48 8.27
CA ASP A 112 -1.16 -4.11 8.41
C ASP A 112 -1.27 -5.62 8.69
N THR A 113 -2.35 -6.04 9.32
CA THR A 113 -2.60 -7.45 9.62
C THR A 113 -3.72 -8.01 8.74
N PRO A 114 -3.51 -9.09 7.96
CA PRO A 114 -4.58 -9.72 7.19
C PRO A 114 -5.72 -10.20 8.09
N CYS A 115 -6.95 -9.82 7.75
CA CYS A 115 -8.15 -10.34 8.42
C CYS A 115 -8.35 -11.82 8.17
N PHE A 116 -7.99 -12.28 6.98
CA PHE A 116 -8.12 -13.63 6.52
C PHE A 116 -6.76 -14.22 6.21
N LYS A 117 -6.37 -15.31 6.89
CA LYS A 117 -5.15 -16.06 6.59
C LYS A 117 -5.51 -17.23 5.69
N VAL A 118 -4.90 -17.21 4.51
CA VAL A 118 -5.07 -18.26 3.51
C VAL A 118 -4.33 -19.54 3.91
N ARG A 119 -3.39 -19.47 4.85
CA ARG A 119 -2.58 -20.62 5.27
C ARG A 119 -3.45 -21.81 5.64
N ARG A 120 -3.07 -22.97 5.07
CA ARG A 120 -3.65 -24.26 5.41
C ARG A 120 -3.56 -24.51 6.91
N ARG A 121 -4.65 -24.99 7.50
CA ARG A 121 -4.67 -25.49 8.88
C ARG A 121 -3.99 -26.86 8.92
N ASP A 122 -3.37 -27.20 10.04
CA ASP A 122 -2.60 -28.46 10.17
C ASP A 122 -3.45 -29.73 9.91
N ASP A 123 -4.76 -29.64 10.12
CA ASP A 123 -5.75 -30.70 9.93
C ASP A 123 -6.59 -30.54 8.64
N GLU A 124 -6.26 -29.56 7.78
CA GLU A 124 -7.06 -29.19 6.61
C GLU A 124 -6.40 -29.71 5.33
N ASN A 125 -7.17 -30.37 4.46
CA ASN A 125 -6.72 -30.71 3.11
C ASN A 125 -7.01 -29.53 2.14
N GLU A 126 -6.49 -29.63 0.90
CA GLU A 126 -6.67 -28.58 -0.12
C GLU A 126 -8.14 -28.29 -0.42
N SER A 127 -8.98 -29.33 -0.46
CA SER A 127 -10.42 -29.17 -0.69
C SER A 127 -11.09 -28.42 0.46
N GLY A 128 -10.72 -28.71 1.70
CA GLY A 128 -11.20 -28.01 2.89
C GLY A 128 -10.82 -26.53 2.89
N MET A 129 -9.58 -26.23 2.49
CA MET A 129 -9.12 -24.86 2.36
C MET A 129 -9.88 -24.10 1.27
N LYS A 130 -10.04 -24.69 0.06
CA LYS A 130 -10.83 -24.10 -1.03
C LYS A 130 -12.29 -23.84 -0.60
N GLU A 131 -12.90 -24.79 0.14
CA GLU A 131 -14.26 -24.63 0.66
C GLU A 131 -14.35 -23.53 1.72
N ARG A 132 -13.36 -23.39 2.59
CA ARG A 132 -13.28 -22.31 3.59
C ARG A 132 -13.17 -20.94 2.93
N ILE A 133 -12.33 -20.82 1.90
CA ILE A 133 -12.17 -19.59 1.13
C ILE A 133 -13.47 -19.28 0.38
N LYS A 134 -14.07 -20.28 -0.25
CA LYS A 134 -15.38 -20.15 -0.91
C LYS A 134 -16.43 -19.63 0.06
N LYS A 135 -16.55 -20.22 1.24
CA LYS A 135 -17.43 -19.71 2.28
C LYS A 135 -17.13 -18.25 2.63
N ALA A 136 -15.86 -17.89 2.84
CA ALA A 136 -15.46 -16.53 3.16
C ALA A 136 -15.86 -15.52 2.08
N ILE A 137 -15.74 -15.89 0.80
CA ILE A 137 -16.08 -15.03 -0.35
C ILE A 137 -17.60 -14.95 -0.57
N LEU A 138 -18.30 -16.07 -0.46
CA LEU A 138 -19.74 -16.17 -0.77
C LEU A 138 -20.63 -15.73 0.36
N TYR A 139 -20.17 -15.88 1.60
CA TYR A 139 -21.01 -15.55 2.73
C TYR A 139 -21.26 -14.05 2.79
N ARG A 140 -22.51 -13.70 2.51
CA ARG A 140 -23.10 -12.47 2.99
C ARG A 140 -23.24 -12.62 4.50
N PHE A 141 -22.18 -12.38 5.23
CA PHE A 141 -22.14 -12.57 6.67
C PHE A 141 -23.30 -11.86 7.35
N SER A 142 -24.16 -12.63 7.96
CA SER A 142 -24.94 -12.07 9.06
C SER A 142 -23.95 -11.70 10.19
N PRO A 143 -24.20 -10.66 10.98
CA PRO A 143 -23.32 -10.31 12.10
C PRO A 143 -23.01 -11.47 13.04
N GLN A 144 -23.94 -12.41 13.23
CA GLN A 144 -23.77 -13.59 14.07
C GLN A 144 -22.83 -14.65 13.45
N GLU A 145 -22.88 -14.84 12.14
CA GLU A 145 -22.02 -15.82 11.45
C GLU A 145 -20.56 -15.36 11.41
N LEU A 146 -20.30 -14.04 11.29
CA LEU A 146 -18.96 -13.45 11.39
C LEU A 146 -18.21 -13.90 12.68
N PHE A 147 -18.93 -14.11 13.76
CA PHE A 147 -18.36 -14.42 15.08
C PHE A 147 -18.38 -15.91 15.42
N ASN A 148 -19.32 -16.68 14.85
CA ASN A 148 -19.48 -18.09 15.18
C ASN A 148 -18.49 -19.01 14.45
N ASP A 149 -18.00 -18.58 13.29
CA ASP A 149 -17.14 -19.39 12.43
C ASP A 149 -15.71 -18.91 12.51
N ASN A 150 -14.86 -19.00 13.29
CA ASN A 150 -13.39 -18.76 13.26
C ASN A 150 -12.78 -18.32 11.88
N LEU A 151 -13.63 -17.72 11.01
CA LEU A 151 -13.24 -17.30 9.66
C LEU A 151 -12.32 -16.10 9.68
N LEU A 152 -12.51 -15.18 10.64
CA LEU A 152 -11.66 -14.03 10.82
C LEU A 152 -10.72 -14.30 12.01
N ASN A 153 -9.43 -14.36 11.73
CA ASN A 153 -8.42 -14.49 12.78
C ASN A 153 -8.46 -13.28 13.71
N GLY A 154 -8.38 -13.52 15.02
CA GLY A 154 -8.25 -12.48 16.04
C GLY A 154 -9.56 -11.89 16.55
N LEU A 155 -10.74 -12.35 16.11
CA LEU A 155 -12.01 -11.93 16.71
C LEU A 155 -12.31 -12.63 18.04
N LYS A 156 -11.76 -13.82 18.28
CA LYS A 156 -11.90 -14.57 19.56
C LYS A 156 -10.80 -14.28 20.57
N GLU A 157 -9.58 -13.89 20.12
CA GLU A 157 -8.44 -13.69 21.02
C GLU A 157 -8.58 -12.43 21.91
N SER A 158 -9.49 -11.50 21.57
CA SER A 158 -9.66 -10.26 22.32
C SER A 158 -10.53 -10.40 23.58
N GLU A 159 -11.24 -11.49 23.79
CA GLU A 159 -12.07 -11.69 24.99
C GLU A 159 -11.25 -12.21 26.18
N GLU A 160 -10.19 -12.97 25.96
CA GLU A 160 -9.31 -13.46 27.03
C GLU A 160 -8.30 -12.40 27.50
N GLU A 161 -7.85 -11.51 26.62
CA GLU A 161 -6.93 -10.42 27.00
C GLU A 161 -7.62 -9.23 27.70
N ALA A 162 -8.90 -9.00 27.45
CA ALA A 162 -9.62 -7.87 28.07
C ALA A 162 -10.07 -8.15 29.52
N SER A 163 -10.07 -9.40 29.96
CA SER A 163 -10.63 -9.76 31.27
C SER A 163 -9.63 -9.80 32.43
N GLY A 164 -8.36 -9.40 32.25
CA GLY A 164 -7.43 -9.65 33.34
C GLY A 164 -6.17 -8.83 33.50
N CYS A 165 -5.88 -7.83 32.70
CA CYS A 165 -4.71 -6.98 32.92
C CYS A 165 -5.00 -5.89 33.95
N THR A 166 -4.94 -6.25 35.23
CA THR A 166 -4.70 -5.27 36.29
C THR A 166 -3.21 -4.95 36.35
N ILE A 167 -2.87 -3.71 36.71
CA ILE A 167 -1.48 -3.21 36.86
C ILE A 167 -0.62 -4.14 37.76
N LYS A 168 -1.21 -4.94 38.64
CA LYS A 168 -0.53 -5.96 39.45
C LYS A 168 0.04 -7.13 38.60
N ASN A 169 -0.66 -7.56 37.56
CA ASN A 169 -0.23 -8.71 36.74
C ASN A 169 0.91 -8.34 35.78
N VAL A 170 1.07 -7.05 35.44
CA VAL A 170 2.16 -6.57 34.58
C VAL A 170 3.51 -6.64 35.31
N LYS A 171 3.55 -6.55 36.64
CA LYS A 171 4.80 -6.65 37.44
C LYS A 171 5.34 -8.09 37.55
N GLU A 172 4.51 -9.11 37.41
CA GLU A 172 4.93 -10.51 37.53
C GLU A 172 5.34 -11.13 36.20
N SER A 173 4.98 -10.53 35.06
CA SER A 173 5.35 -10.98 33.70
C SER A 173 6.60 -10.34 33.11
N SER A 174 7.50 -9.82 33.94
CA SER A 174 8.79 -9.23 33.49
C SER A 174 9.84 -10.26 33.02
N LYS A 175 9.43 -11.44 32.59
CA LYS A 175 10.23 -12.27 31.68
C LYS A 175 10.04 -11.72 30.26
N ALA A 176 11.13 -11.23 29.69
CA ALA A 176 11.16 -10.83 28.28
C ALA A 176 10.36 -11.82 27.43
N PRO A 177 9.41 -11.37 26.63
CA PRO A 177 8.66 -12.27 25.75
C PRO A 177 9.69 -13.02 24.91
N ALA A 178 9.58 -14.34 24.89
CA ALA A 178 10.40 -15.16 24.04
C ALA A 178 10.28 -14.59 22.59
N LYS A 179 11.39 -14.53 21.87
CA LYS A 179 11.56 -14.01 20.50
C LYS A 179 10.59 -14.61 19.44
N ASN A 180 9.53 -15.29 19.85
CA ASN A 180 8.55 -15.98 19.01
C ASN A 180 7.15 -15.36 19.03
N GLN A 181 6.92 -14.20 19.67
CA GLN A 181 5.76 -13.41 19.32
C GLN A 181 6.12 -12.65 18.06
N ARG A 182 5.62 -13.12 16.95
CA ARG A 182 5.69 -12.52 15.63
C ARG A 182 5.16 -11.09 15.75
N ALA A 183 6.08 -10.13 15.78
CA ALA A 183 5.79 -8.82 15.22
C ALA A 183 5.07 -9.11 13.90
N GLY A 184 3.96 -8.43 13.61
CA GLY A 184 3.18 -8.66 12.39
C GLY A 184 4.14 -8.86 11.23
N ASP A 185 3.85 -9.76 10.32
CA ASP A 185 4.77 -10.33 9.30
C ASP A 185 5.56 -9.27 8.48
N GLY A 186 5.77 -8.05 8.97
CA GLY A 186 6.47 -6.97 8.30
C GLY A 186 5.87 -6.64 6.92
N SER A 187 4.58 -6.88 6.75
CA SER A 187 3.87 -6.58 5.51
C SER A 187 2.68 -5.68 5.76
N HIS A 188 2.39 -4.78 4.82
CA HIS A 188 1.23 -3.91 4.90
C HIS A 188 0.44 -3.91 3.58
N SER A 189 -0.84 -3.55 3.65
CA SER A 189 -1.68 -3.47 2.47
C SER A 189 -1.20 -2.38 1.52
N VAL A 190 -1.36 -2.61 0.24
CA VAL A 190 -1.12 -1.60 -0.82
C VAL A 190 -2.11 -0.43 -0.76
N MET A 191 -3.16 -0.54 0.04
CA MET A 191 -4.26 0.43 0.13
C MET A 191 -4.42 0.94 1.56
N SER A 192 -4.61 2.26 1.75
CA SER A 192 -4.98 2.80 3.05
C SER A 192 -6.44 2.47 3.39
N PHE A 193 -6.78 2.42 4.68
CA PHE A 193 -8.15 2.13 5.09
C PHE A 193 -9.17 3.13 4.56
N SER A 194 -8.82 4.41 4.49
CA SER A 194 -9.70 5.44 3.92
C SER A 194 -9.97 5.22 2.43
N ASP A 195 -8.96 4.80 1.65
CA ASP A 195 -9.13 4.43 0.25
C ASP A 195 -10.02 3.21 0.11
N PHE A 196 -9.76 2.19 0.92
CA PHE A 196 -10.56 0.96 0.95
C PHE A 196 -12.03 1.23 1.28
N LEU A 197 -12.31 2.10 2.24
CA LEU A 197 -13.68 2.51 2.58
C LEU A 197 -14.40 3.15 1.40
N LEU A 198 -13.72 4.06 0.67
CA LEU A 198 -14.30 4.71 -0.50
C LEU A 198 -14.58 3.68 -1.62
N GLN A 199 -13.67 2.70 -1.80
CA GLN A 199 -13.89 1.61 -2.75
C GLN A 199 -15.13 0.78 -2.41
N CYS A 200 -15.23 0.37 -1.15
CA CYS A 200 -16.36 -0.41 -0.67
C CYS A 200 -17.68 0.36 -0.83
N LEU A 201 -17.69 1.65 -0.49
CA LEU A 201 -18.86 2.50 -0.65
C LEU A 201 -19.25 2.64 -2.13
N TYR A 202 -18.28 2.92 -3.00
CA TYR A 202 -18.51 3.05 -4.44
C TYR A 202 -19.18 1.78 -5.01
N ARG A 203 -18.58 0.63 -4.74
CA ARG A 203 -19.12 -0.66 -5.20
C ARG A 203 -20.48 -0.97 -4.61
N PHE A 204 -20.70 -0.66 -3.34
CA PHE A 204 -21.99 -0.83 -2.68
C PHE A 204 -23.08 -0.01 -3.36
N LEU A 205 -22.81 1.27 -3.65
CA LEU A 205 -23.74 2.16 -4.33
C LEU A 205 -24.03 1.71 -5.77
N CYS A 206 -22.99 1.33 -6.53
CA CYS A 206 -23.15 0.79 -7.89
C CYS A 206 -24.07 -0.46 -7.90
N LYS A 207 -23.86 -1.39 -6.97
CA LYS A 207 -24.73 -2.58 -6.84
C LYS A 207 -26.18 -2.24 -6.50
N LYS A 208 -26.40 -1.13 -5.82
CA LYS A 208 -27.76 -0.63 -5.49
C LYS A 208 -28.36 0.26 -6.60
N GLY A 209 -27.62 0.51 -7.69
CA GLY A 209 -28.04 1.44 -8.76
C GLY A 209 -28.15 2.88 -8.30
N LYS A 210 -27.44 3.26 -7.21
CA LYS A 210 -27.41 4.61 -6.67
C LYS A 210 -26.37 5.45 -7.39
N ASP A 211 -26.66 6.75 -7.55
CA ASP A 211 -25.72 7.71 -8.14
C ASP A 211 -24.47 7.87 -7.27
N THR A 212 -23.30 7.75 -7.87
CA THR A 212 -22.00 7.96 -7.24
C THR A 212 -21.43 9.35 -7.46
N GLY A 213 -21.95 10.09 -8.43
CA GLY A 213 -21.48 11.41 -8.82
C GLY A 213 -20.11 11.37 -9.51
N ASP A 214 -19.39 12.49 -9.48
CA ASP A 214 -18.06 12.60 -10.06
C ASP A 214 -17.05 11.73 -9.33
N ILE A 215 -16.36 10.86 -10.06
CA ILE A 215 -15.40 9.89 -9.53
C ILE A 215 -14.22 10.58 -8.83
N THR A 216 -13.74 11.71 -9.35
CA THR A 216 -12.59 12.42 -8.78
C THR A 216 -12.91 13.04 -7.44
N VAL A 217 -14.15 13.54 -7.29
CA VAL A 217 -14.68 14.08 -6.03
C VAL A 217 -14.96 12.94 -5.05
N PHE A 218 -15.54 11.84 -5.53
CA PHE A 218 -15.91 10.69 -4.71
C PHE A 218 -14.70 10.08 -4.01
N PHE A 219 -13.62 9.87 -4.74
CA PHE A 219 -12.40 9.23 -4.23
C PHE A 219 -11.40 10.19 -3.58
N ASN A 220 -11.79 11.44 -3.32
CA ASN A 220 -10.96 12.34 -2.55
C ASN A 220 -11.08 12.04 -1.05
N LYS A 221 -9.99 11.55 -0.43
CA LYS A 221 -9.94 11.24 1.01
C LYS A 221 -10.31 12.40 1.92
N ALA A 222 -10.03 13.64 1.50
CA ALA A 222 -10.40 14.83 2.27
C ALA A 222 -11.93 14.95 2.43
N ASN A 223 -12.69 14.38 1.48
CA ASN A 223 -14.14 14.38 1.48
C ASN A 223 -14.77 13.11 2.07
N LEU A 224 -13.96 12.21 2.67
CA LEU A 224 -14.42 10.89 3.15
C LEU A 224 -15.71 11.01 3.99
N VAL A 225 -15.71 11.85 5.01
CA VAL A 225 -16.85 12.01 5.93
C VAL A 225 -18.08 12.55 5.18
N ASP A 226 -17.91 13.55 4.35
CA ASP A 226 -18.99 14.17 3.57
C ASP A 226 -19.56 13.21 2.54
N THR A 227 -18.71 12.41 1.90
CA THR A 227 -19.12 11.39 0.93
C THR A 227 -19.98 10.33 1.60
N PHE A 228 -19.56 9.80 2.75
CA PHE A 228 -20.37 8.86 3.53
C PHE A 228 -21.65 9.48 4.05
N GLU A 229 -21.60 10.69 4.56
CA GLU A 229 -22.78 11.40 5.06
C GLU A 229 -23.86 11.54 3.98
N LYS A 230 -23.47 12.05 2.81
CA LYS A 230 -24.41 12.33 1.70
C LYS A 230 -24.94 11.05 1.03
N ARG A 231 -24.11 10.02 0.91
CA ARG A 231 -24.42 8.85 0.06
C ARG A 231 -24.97 7.64 0.84
N LEU A 232 -24.66 7.52 2.12
CA LEU A 232 -25.08 6.38 2.92
C LEU A 232 -25.74 6.78 4.25
N ILE A 233 -25.12 7.66 5.05
CA ILE A 233 -25.55 7.90 6.44
C ILE A 233 -26.87 8.65 6.49
N SER A 234 -27.03 9.73 5.72
CA SER A 234 -28.25 10.55 5.75
C SER A 234 -29.45 9.87 5.10
N GLN A 235 -29.20 9.01 4.11
CA GLN A 235 -30.25 8.39 3.29
C GLN A 235 -30.49 6.91 3.63
N GLY A 236 -29.50 6.23 4.26
CA GLY A 236 -29.54 4.81 4.54
C GLY A 236 -30.42 4.45 5.73
N CYS A 237 -31.16 3.35 5.60
CA CYS A 237 -31.83 2.71 6.71
C CYS A 237 -30.88 1.77 7.46
N ASN A 238 -31.31 1.25 8.62
CA ASN A 238 -30.53 0.31 9.44
C ASN A 238 -30.05 -0.91 8.61
N GLN A 239 -30.92 -1.49 7.79
CA GLN A 239 -30.59 -2.64 6.96
C GLN A 239 -29.50 -2.32 5.92
N GLU A 240 -29.54 -1.16 5.28
CA GLU A 240 -28.49 -0.75 4.33
C GLU A 240 -27.12 -0.58 5.01
N ILE A 241 -27.11 -0.10 6.25
CA ILE A 241 -25.87 0.02 7.04
C ILE A 241 -25.31 -1.37 7.37
N GLU A 242 -26.16 -2.32 7.79
CA GLU A 242 -25.74 -3.70 8.05
C GLU A 242 -25.22 -4.39 6.78
N GLU A 243 -25.88 -4.20 5.64
CA GLU A 243 -25.44 -4.70 4.34
C GLU A 243 -24.09 -4.07 3.91
N PHE A 244 -23.89 -2.79 4.20
CA PHE A 244 -22.62 -2.13 3.95
C PHE A 244 -21.49 -2.73 4.80
N PHE A 245 -21.70 -3.00 6.08
CA PHE A 245 -20.72 -3.68 6.92
C PHE A 245 -20.39 -5.09 6.40
N SER A 246 -21.38 -5.82 5.94
CA SER A 246 -21.17 -7.15 5.31
C SER A 246 -20.33 -7.03 4.04
N THR A 247 -20.60 -6.01 3.21
CA THR A 247 -19.81 -5.69 2.01
C THR A 247 -18.36 -5.33 2.37
N LEU A 248 -18.17 -4.53 3.41
CA LEU A 248 -16.87 -4.11 3.90
C LEU A 248 -15.99 -5.31 4.30
N VAL A 249 -16.55 -6.24 5.07
CA VAL A 249 -15.85 -7.46 5.50
C VAL A 249 -15.55 -8.37 4.32
N CYS A 250 -16.52 -8.59 3.44
CA CYS A 250 -16.34 -9.41 2.24
C CYS A 250 -15.19 -8.87 1.36
N TYR A 251 -15.20 -7.58 1.06
CA TYR A 251 -14.15 -6.97 0.24
C TYR A 251 -12.79 -6.94 0.93
N ARG A 252 -12.78 -6.86 2.29
CA ARG A 252 -11.52 -7.00 3.02
C ARG A 252 -10.92 -8.40 2.89
N ILE A 253 -11.75 -9.45 2.93
CA ILE A 253 -11.28 -10.81 2.68
C ILE A 253 -10.72 -10.96 1.27
N LEU A 254 -11.44 -10.42 0.27
CA LEU A 254 -10.96 -10.42 -1.12
C LEU A 254 -9.63 -9.67 -1.28
N LEU A 255 -9.48 -8.53 -0.59
CA LEU A 255 -8.22 -7.78 -0.56
C LEU A 255 -7.08 -8.63 0.01
N ASP A 256 -7.30 -9.33 1.11
CA ASP A 256 -6.28 -10.16 1.75
C ASP A 256 -5.91 -11.41 0.92
N VAL A 257 -6.84 -11.92 0.12
CA VAL A 257 -6.67 -13.18 -0.63
C VAL A 257 -6.05 -12.94 -2.02
N TYR A 258 -6.45 -11.88 -2.70
CA TYR A 258 -6.17 -11.70 -4.12
C TYR A 258 -5.32 -10.47 -4.45
N PHE A 259 -4.99 -9.62 -3.48
CA PHE A 259 -4.16 -8.45 -3.71
C PHE A 259 -2.77 -8.63 -3.11
N ILE A 260 -1.79 -8.12 -3.82
CA ILE A 260 -0.42 -8.04 -3.31
C ILE A 260 -0.37 -7.22 -2.01
N ARG A 261 0.59 -7.56 -1.16
CA ARG A 261 0.99 -6.79 0.02
C ARG A 261 2.42 -6.29 -0.15
N ILE A 262 2.74 -5.17 0.46
CA ILE A 262 4.10 -4.65 0.48
C ILE A 262 4.83 -5.30 1.65
N LEU A 263 6.00 -5.88 1.40
CA LEU A 263 6.86 -6.44 2.45
C LEU A 263 7.79 -5.35 2.99
N ASP A 264 7.88 -5.27 4.33
CA ASP A 264 8.85 -4.41 5.01
C ASP A 264 10.20 -5.13 5.08
N GLY A 265 11.03 -4.95 4.05
CA GLY A 265 12.40 -5.46 4.01
C GLY A 265 13.42 -4.49 4.62
N GLN A 266 14.59 -4.96 5.02
CA GLN A 266 15.72 -4.14 5.45
C GLN A 266 16.34 -3.39 4.25
N GLY A 267 15.61 -2.43 3.70
CA GLY A 267 16.01 -1.62 2.55
C GLY A 267 15.66 -2.21 1.18
N ASP A 268 15.07 -3.39 1.13
CA ASP A 268 14.55 -4.01 -0.09
C ASP A 268 13.03 -3.80 -0.16
N TYR A 269 12.58 -3.38 -1.33
CA TYR A 269 11.16 -3.21 -1.63
C TYR A 269 10.69 -4.48 -2.34
N ASP A 270 9.72 -5.21 -1.78
CA ASP A 270 9.17 -6.40 -2.39
C ASP A 270 7.66 -6.51 -2.14
N TYR A 271 7.02 -7.41 -2.87
CA TYR A 271 5.60 -7.69 -2.74
C TYR A 271 5.39 -9.16 -2.41
N ASP A 272 4.36 -9.47 -1.66
CA ASP A 272 3.87 -10.81 -1.47
C ASP A 272 2.43 -10.93 -1.94
N LEU A 273 2.04 -12.12 -2.35
CA LEU A 273 0.69 -12.46 -2.73
C LEU A 273 0.33 -13.75 -2.00
N GLU A 274 -0.44 -13.62 -0.92
CA GLU A 274 -1.00 -14.77 -0.21
C GLU A 274 -2.23 -15.27 -0.99
N THR A 275 -1.99 -16.04 -2.04
CA THR A 275 -3.09 -16.69 -2.77
C THR A 275 -3.58 -17.95 -2.05
N PRO A 276 -4.83 -18.39 -2.29
CA PRO A 276 -5.33 -19.68 -1.83
C PRO A 276 -4.61 -20.88 -2.48
N PHE A 277 -3.64 -20.63 -3.35
CA PHE A 277 -2.92 -21.62 -4.12
C PHE A 277 -1.67 -22.03 -3.38
N LEU A 278 -1.54 -23.34 -3.14
CA LEU A 278 -0.55 -23.91 -2.22
C LEU A 278 0.87 -23.88 -2.76
N GLU A 279 1.04 -23.80 -4.07
CA GLU A 279 2.34 -23.82 -4.73
C GLU A 279 2.65 -22.44 -5.29
N LYS A 280 3.80 -21.89 -4.90
CA LYS A 280 4.38 -20.68 -5.50
C LYS A 280 4.94 -21.04 -6.87
N ASP A 281 4.07 -21.38 -7.79
CA ASP A 281 4.43 -21.67 -9.17
C ASP A 281 4.67 -20.40 -10.00
N ASP A 282 4.99 -20.58 -11.26
CA ASP A 282 5.27 -19.46 -12.16
C ASP A 282 4.02 -18.63 -12.45
N ALA A 283 2.81 -19.20 -12.34
CA ALA A 283 1.56 -18.48 -12.53
C ALA A 283 1.31 -17.47 -11.39
N VAL A 284 1.53 -17.88 -10.13
CA VAL A 284 1.46 -16.99 -8.96
C VAL A 284 2.49 -15.88 -9.07
N LYS A 285 3.73 -16.20 -9.49
CA LYS A 285 4.77 -15.18 -9.71
C LYS A 285 4.38 -14.20 -10.80
N THR A 286 3.79 -14.70 -11.90
CA THR A 286 3.34 -13.87 -13.02
C THR A 286 2.21 -12.94 -12.57
N LEU A 287 1.22 -13.44 -11.85
CA LEU A 287 0.15 -12.64 -11.28
C LEU A 287 0.69 -11.58 -10.31
N LYS A 288 1.58 -11.94 -9.38
CA LYS A 288 2.22 -11.01 -8.44
C LYS A 288 2.94 -9.87 -9.18
N MET A 289 3.72 -10.21 -10.20
CA MET A 289 4.45 -9.21 -10.98
C MET A 289 3.51 -8.30 -11.77
N PHE A 290 2.43 -8.84 -12.33
CA PHE A 290 1.45 -8.05 -13.06
C PHE A 290 0.68 -7.10 -12.15
N GLU A 291 0.22 -7.57 -11.00
CA GLU A 291 -0.41 -6.72 -10.00
C GLU A 291 0.54 -5.64 -9.47
N SER A 292 1.83 -5.97 -9.28
CA SER A 292 2.85 -4.99 -8.88
C SER A 292 3.02 -3.89 -9.95
N MET A 293 2.99 -4.25 -11.24
CA MET A 293 2.99 -3.30 -12.35
C MET A 293 1.75 -2.39 -12.30
N LEU A 294 0.57 -2.96 -12.13
CA LEU A 294 -0.68 -2.18 -12.02
C LEU A 294 -0.64 -1.24 -10.80
N TYR A 295 -0.12 -1.72 -9.68
CA TYR A 295 -0.01 -0.93 -8.46
C TYR A 295 0.91 0.28 -8.61
N VAL A 296 2.11 0.10 -9.17
CA VAL A 296 3.08 1.21 -9.31
C VAL A 296 2.66 2.25 -10.34
N ASN A 297 1.96 1.80 -11.40
CA ASN A 297 1.39 2.69 -12.40
C ASN A 297 0.23 3.53 -11.86
N SER A 298 -0.52 3.01 -10.90
CA SER A 298 -1.77 3.61 -10.46
C SER A 298 -1.58 5.00 -9.84
N SER A 299 -2.27 5.98 -10.40
CA SER A 299 -2.69 7.18 -9.65
C SER A 299 -3.80 6.78 -8.67
N PRO A 300 -4.14 7.58 -7.66
CA PRO A 300 -5.26 7.25 -6.78
C PRO A 300 -6.55 6.88 -7.52
N VAL A 301 -6.90 7.58 -8.60
CA VAL A 301 -8.11 7.28 -9.41
C VAL A 301 -7.95 5.99 -10.22
N THR A 302 -6.81 5.77 -10.85
CA THR A 302 -6.51 4.56 -11.65
C THR A 302 -6.40 3.32 -10.77
N TYR A 303 -5.88 3.49 -9.56
CA TYR A 303 -5.80 2.46 -8.53
C TYR A 303 -7.17 1.85 -8.23
N TYR A 304 -8.19 2.68 -8.22
CA TYR A 304 -9.56 2.25 -7.98
C TYR A 304 -10.14 1.42 -9.12
N GLN A 305 -9.76 1.71 -10.37
CA GLN A 305 -10.17 0.89 -11.51
C GLN A 305 -9.62 -0.54 -11.38
N TRP A 306 -8.36 -0.69 -11.03
CA TRP A 306 -7.75 -2.00 -10.79
C TRP A 306 -8.46 -2.79 -9.67
N PHE A 307 -8.74 -2.18 -8.53
CA PHE A 307 -9.51 -2.81 -7.46
C PHE A 307 -10.88 -3.28 -7.97
N ASN A 308 -11.59 -2.43 -8.69
CA ASN A 308 -12.91 -2.77 -9.22
C ASN A 308 -12.83 -3.90 -10.24
N MET A 309 -11.83 -3.91 -11.13
CA MET A 309 -11.60 -5.00 -12.07
C MET A 309 -11.42 -6.33 -11.34
N LEU A 310 -10.57 -6.36 -10.34
CA LEU A 310 -10.29 -7.56 -9.56
C LEU A 310 -11.53 -8.04 -8.81
N ILE A 311 -12.26 -7.14 -8.16
CA ILE A 311 -13.52 -7.49 -7.48
C ILE A 311 -14.56 -8.06 -8.45
N ASP A 312 -14.65 -7.55 -9.68
CA ASP A 312 -15.58 -8.08 -10.69
C ASP A 312 -15.20 -9.51 -11.14
N ILE A 313 -13.88 -9.77 -11.26
CA ILE A 313 -13.38 -11.09 -11.66
C ILE A 313 -13.59 -12.13 -10.54
N VAL A 314 -13.27 -11.77 -9.29
CA VAL A 314 -13.32 -12.70 -8.15
C VAL A 314 -14.70 -12.79 -7.48
N ASN A 315 -15.67 -11.99 -7.89
CA ASN A 315 -17.05 -12.07 -7.41
C ASN A 315 -17.79 -13.28 -8.02
N THR A 316 -17.16 -14.44 -7.99
CA THR A 316 -17.65 -15.72 -8.53
C THR A 316 -17.88 -16.73 -7.42
N ASP A 317 -18.59 -17.80 -7.74
CA ASP A 317 -18.96 -18.86 -6.80
C ASP A 317 -17.80 -19.80 -6.42
N SER A 318 -16.58 -19.53 -6.88
CA SER A 318 -15.41 -20.35 -6.57
C SER A 318 -14.12 -19.51 -6.57
N PRO A 319 -13.08 -19.94 -5.84
CA PRO A 319 -11.75 -19.34 -5.97
C PRO A 319 -11.30 -19.33 -7.43
N VAL A 320 -10.69 -18.21 -7.84
CA VAL A 320 -10.21 -18.02 -9.21
C VAL A 320 -8.74 -18.44 -9.26
N GLU A 321 -8.39 -19.27 -10.25
CA GLU A 321 -7.01 -19.73 -10.43
C GLU A 321 -6.12 -18.55 -10.92
N PRO A 322 -4.80 -18.55 -10.59
CA PRO A 322 -3.90 -17.44 -10.90
C PRO A 322 -3.83 -17.11 -12.41
N GLU A 323 -3.85 -18.13 -13.26
CA GLU A 323 -3.82 -17.94 -14.71
C GLU A 323 -5.07 -17.25 -15.23
N ILE A 324 -6.24 -17.65 -14.72
CA ILE A 324 -7.52 -17.05 -15.09
C ILE A 324 -7.58 -15.61 -14.62
N LEU A 325 -7.11 -15.37 -13.39
CA LEU A 325 -7.07 -14.03 -12.81
C LEU A 325 -6.12 -13.13 -13.59
N PHE A 326 -4.91 -13.61 -13.91
CA PHE A 326 -3.94 -12.90 -14.73
C PHE A 326 -4.50 -12.59 -16.12
N ALA A 327 -5.08 -13.58 -16.81
CA ALA A 327 -5.64 -13.40 -18.15
C ALA A 327 -6.77 -12.36 -18.14
N SER A 328 -7.64 -12.41 -17.12
CA SER A 328 -8.76 -11.49 -16.99
C SER A 328 -8.28 -10.06 -16.66
N LEU A 329 -7.31 -9.91 -15.74
CA LEU A 329 -6.71 -8.61 -15.42
C LEU A 329 -5.98 -8.03 -16.65
N LYS A 330 -5.23 -8.86 -17.38
CA LYS A 330 -4.56 -8.45 -18.61
C LYS A 330 -5.56 -7.98 -19.68
N SER A 331 -6.66 -8.71 -19.87
CA SER A 331 -7.73 -8.30 -20.80
C SER A 331 -8.31 -6.92 -20.45
N LYS A 332 -8.54 -6.67 -19.16
CA LYS A 332 -9.03 -5.38 -18.67
C LYS A 332 -7.99 -4.26 -18.81
N ASP A 333 -6.74 -4.56 -18.59
CA ASP A 333 -5.64 -3.62 -18.82
C ASP A 333 -5.50 -3.29 -20.31
N ASP A 334 -5.67 -4.29 -21.22
CA ASP A 334 -5.67 -4.10 -22.67
C ASP A 334 -6.86 -3.24 -23.14
N GLU A 335 -8.05 -3.36 -22.52
CA GLU A 335 -9.19 -2.48 -22.78
C GLU A 335 -8.89 -1.03 -22.37
N THR A 336 -8.18 -0.83 -21.26
CA THR A 336 -7.82 0.51 -20.74
C THR A 336 -6.71 1.15 -21.59
N HIS A 337 -5.75 0.34 -22.01
CA HIS A 337 -4.60 0.74 -22.81
C HIS A 337 -4.58 -0.03 -24.15
N PRO A 338 -5.51 0.25 -25.06
CA PRO A 338 -5.67 -0.51 -26.28
C PRO A 338 -4.47 -0.33 -27.24
N LYS A 339 -4.22 -1.37 -28.07
CA LYS A 339 -3.09 -1.44 -29.01
C LYS A 339 -3.02 -0.21 -29.94
N GLU A 340 -4.17 0.36 -30.29
CA GLU A 340 -4.30 1.53 -31.16
C GLU A 340 -3.69 2.81 -30.56
N LYS A 341 -3.58 2.88 -29.23
CA LYS A 341 -2.91 3.97 -28.51
C LYS A 341 -1.39 3.83 -28.52
N LEU A 342 -0.86 2.63 -28.77
CA LEU A 342 0.57 2.36 -28.81
C LEU A 342 1.12 2.75 -30.19
N LYS A 343 1.72 3.92 -30.28
CA LYS A 343 2.37 4.44 -31.49
C LYS A 343 3.81 4.77 -31.19
N TYR A 344 4.74 4.35 -32.05
CA TYR A 344 6.17 4.57 -31.82
C TYR A 344 6.51 6.06 -31.63
N ASP A 345 5.95 6.92 -32.48
CA ASP A 345 6.22 8.37 -32.46
C ASP A 345 5.69 9.06 -31.17
N ALA A 346 4.67 8.47 -30.53
CA ALA A 346 4.13 8.95 -29.26
C ALA A 346 4.94 8.50 -28.04
N LEU A 347 5.93 7.61 -28.21
CA LEU A 347 6.84 7.17 -27.16
C LEU A 347 8.09 8.04 -27.02
N ASN A 348 8.02 9.29 -27.44
CA ASN A 348 9.11 10.27 -27.29
C ASN A 348 9.09 10.91 -25.88
N TYR A 349 10.18 11.58 -25.50
CA TYR A 349 10.36 12.16 -24.18
C TYR A 349 9.26 13.15 -23.75
N GLU A 350 8.68 13.89 -24.73
CA GLU A 350 7.71 14.95 -24.46
C GLU A 350 6.29 14.40 -24.25
N ASP A 351 5.93 13.33 -24.99
CA ASP A 351 4.56 12.85 -25.09
C ASP A 351 4.30 11.49 -24.42
N VAL A 352 5.37 10.75 -24.07
CA VAL A 352 5.24 9.35 -23.62
C VAL A 352 4.41 9.20 -22.35
N ASP A 353 3.38 8.38 -22.42
CA ASP A 353 2.72 7.87 -21.23
C ASP A 353 3.66 6.88 -20.52
N ARG A 354 3.96 7.18 -19.25
CA ARG A 354 4.87 6.35 -18.42
C ARG A 354 4.43 4.91 -18.27
N TYR A 355 3.13 4.64 -18.44
CA TYR A 355 2.55 3.30 -18.42
C TYR A 355 3.30 2.33 -19.36
N TRP A 356 3.71 2.78 -20.53
CA TRP A 356 4.40 1.94 -21.52
C TRP A 356 5.76 1.43 -21.04
N PHE A 357 6.46 2.16 -20.17
CA PHE A 357 7.71 1.68 -19.56
C PHE A 357 7.46 0.54 -18.58
N TRP A 358 6.44 0.65 -17.71
CA TRP A 358 6.11 -0.43 -16.78
C TRP A 358 5.60 -1.67 -17.50
N ARG A 359 4.73 -1.49 -18.49
CA ARG A 359 4.25 -2.60 -19.33
C ARG A 359 5.41 -3.27 -20.07
N LEU A 360 6.35 -2.51 -20.60
CA LEU A 360 7.54 -3.04 -21.26
C LEU A 360 8.42 -3.83 -20.28
N ASP A 361 8.72 -3.27 -19.11
CA ASP A 361 9.54 -3.96 -18.10
C ASP A 361 8.85 -5.26 -17.64
N PHE A 362 7.51 -5.28 -17.52
CA PHE A 362 6.77 -6.51 -17.27
C PHE A 362 6.95 -7.54 -18.40
N GLN A 363 6.86 -7.13 -19.65
CA GLN A 363 7.04 -8.03 -20.80
C GLN A 363 8.48 -8.55 -20.90
N ILE A 364 9.45 -7.71 -20.63
CA ILE A 364 10.87 -8.15 -20.57
C ILE A 364 11.06 -9.15 -19.43
N TRP A 365 10.45 -8.91 -18.25
CA TRP A 365 10.50 -9.86 -17.15
C TRP A 365 9.84 -11.19 -17.50
N LEU A 366 8.68 -11.15 -18.14
CA LEU A 366 7.92 -12.34 -18.55
C LEU A 366 8.74 -13.20 -19.53
N LYS A 367 9.36 -12.56 -20.51
CA LYS A 367 10.17 -13.19 -21.57
C LYS A 367 11.67 -13.17 -21.27
N ARG A 368 12.07 -12.95 -20.01
CA ARG A 368 13.48 -12.73 -19.64
C ARG A 368 14.45 -13.81 -20.10
N ARG A 369 14.01 -15.08 -20.06
CA ARG A 369 14.86 -16.18 -20.53
C ARG A 369 15.08 -16.11 -22.05
N GLU A 370 14.06 -15.83 -22.83
CA GLU A 370 14.15 -15.70 -24.27
C GLU A 370 14.99 -14.48 -24.68
N LEU A 371 14.83 -13.36 -23.97
CA LEU A 371 15.47 -12.10 -24.30
C LEU A 371 16.92 -12.01 -23.82
N PHE A 372 17.30 -12.70 -22.76
CA PHE A 372 18.67 -12.68 -22.24
C PHE A 372 19.48 -13.91 -22.66
N ILE A 373 18.87 -15.06 -22.99
CA ILE A 373 19.58 -16.25 -23.47
C ILE A 373 19.48 -16.28 -24.98
N VAL A 374 20.50 -15.79 -25.66
CA VAL A 374 20.59 -15.80 -27.12
C VAL A 374 21.57 -16.89 -27.56
N GLY A 375 21.06 -18.04 -28.00
CA GLY A 375 21.87 -19.19 -28.42
C GLY A 375 22.59 -19.93 -27.31
N ASP A 376 23.59 -20.75 -27.64
CA ASP A 376 24.33 -21.60 -26.69
C ASP A 376 25.38 -20.81 -25.86
N ASP A 377 25.72 -19.57 -26.25
CA ASP A 377 26.76 -18.75 -25.63
C ASP A 377 26.21 -17.83 -24.53
N THR A 378 25.97 -18.40 -23.35
CA THR A 378 25.61 -17.61 -22.18
C THR A 378 26.86 -17.12 -21.46
N THR A 379 27.28 -15.89 -21.74
CA THR A 379 28.43 -15.26 -21.04
C THR A 379 28.13 -15.06 -19.54
N PRO A 380 29.16 -14.98 -18.69
CA PRO A 380 28.96 -14.67 -17.26
C PRO A 380 28.17 -13.38 -17.01
N GLN A 381 28.33 -12.36 -17.87
CA GLN A 381 27.58 -11.12 -17.78
C GLN A 381 26.09 -11.33 -18.05
N ILE A 382 25.75 -12.08 -19.09
CA ILE A 382 24.35 -12.43 -19.42
C ILE A 382 23.69 -13.22 -18.29
N ARG A 383 24.41 -14.20 -17.70
CA ARG A 383 23.89 -14.97 -16.53
C ARG A 383 23.61 -14.06 -15.33
N ARG A 384 24.50 -13.10 -15.05
CA ARG A 384 24.29 -12.11 -13.97
C ARG A 384 23.08 -11.22 -14.27
N ALA A 385 22.96 -10.72 -15.50
CA ALA A 385 21.82 -9.91 -15.90
C ALA A 385 20.50 -10.67 -15.78
N LEU A 386 20.45 -11.94 -16.21
CA LEU A 386 19.27 -12.80 -16.06
C LEU A 386 18.91 -13.02 -14.59
N ASN A 387 19.89 -13.33 -13.73
CA ASN A 387 19.66 -13.51 -12.29
C ASN A 387 19.10 -12.24 -11.63
N VAL A 388 19.56 -11.05 -12.07
CA VAL A 388 19.03 -9.78 -11.59
C VAL A 388 17.62 -9.53 -12.14
N ALA A 389 17.36 -9.85 -13.40
CA ALA A 389 16.03 -9.74 -13.98
C ALA A 389 15.01 -10.67 -13.28
N GLU A 390 15.42 -11.84 -12.82
CA GLU A 390 14.57 -12.76 -12.03
C GLU A 390 14.18 -12.17 -10.66
N LYS A 391 15.02 -11.32 -10.09
CA LYS A 391 14.81 -10.64 -8.80
C LYS A 391 14.24 -9.23 -8.96
N TYR A 392 13.85 -8.86 -10.17
CA TYR A 392 13.29 -7.54 -10.45
C TYR A 392 12.03 -7.28 -9.64
N VAL A 393 11.91 -6.05 -9.12
CA VAL A 393 10.77 -5.59 -8.34
C VAL A 393 10.31 -4.24 -8.87
N PHE A 394 9.02 -4.12 -9.14
CA PHE A 394 8.44 -2.87 -9.59
C PHE A 394 8.51 -1.80 -8.51
N LYS A 395 8.89 -0.58 -8.90
CA LYS A 395 8.91 0.61 -8.05
C LYS A 395 8.11 1.73 -8.70
N ARG A 396 7.65 2.68 -7.89
CA ARG A 396 6.97 3.90 -8.39
C ARG A 396 7.97 4.89 -8.99
N ASN A 397 8.76 4.43 -9.93
CA ASN A 397 9.71 5.24 -10.67
C ASN A 397 8.96 6.17 -11.62
N ARG A 398 9.35 7.44 -11.67
CA ARG A 398 8.67 8.44 -12.50
C ARG A 398 9.62 9.37 -13.25
N SER A 399 10.91 9.14 -13.12
CA SER A 399 11.94 9.91 -13.80
C SER A 399 12.32 9.24 -15.10
N ILE A 400 12.19 9.96 -16.22
CA ILE A 400 12.66 9.48 -17.52
C ILE A 400 14.11 9.91 -17.66
N GLU A 401 14.98 8.94 -17.87
CA GLU A 401 16.43 9.11 -18.05
C GLU A 401 16.82 8.83 -19.50
N HIS A 402 17.76 9.63 -20.01
CA HIS A 402 18.36 9.42 -21.31
C HIS A 402 19.61 8.56 -21.20
N ILE A 403 19.67 7.41 -21.88
CA ILE A 403 20.85 6.54 -21.90
C ILE A 403 22.06 7.31 -22.47
N ALA A 404 21.92 7.93 -23.65
CA ALA A 404 22.85 8.98 -24.10
C ALA A 404 22.39 10.31 -23.49
N PRO A 405 23.24 11.04 -22.76
CA PRO A 405 22.82 12.23 -22.01
C PRO A 405 22.43 13.39 -22.91
N GLN A 406 21.51 14.23 -22.45
CA GLN A 406 21.09 15.45 -23.16
C GLN A 406 22.22 16.48 -23.28
N THR A 407 23.06 16.60 -22.24
CA THR A 407 24.18 17.52 -22.19
C THR A 407 25.41 16.76 -21.71
N PRO A 408 26.17 16.15 -22.62
CA PRO A 408 27.35 15.37 -22.23
C PRO A 408 28.39 16.24 -21.50
N LEU A 409 28.99 15.67 -20.46
CA LEU A 409 30.06 16.33 -19.70
C LEU A 409 31.39 16.37 -20.47
N GLN A 410 31.54 15.53 -21.49
CA GLN A 410 32.78 15.44 -22.32
C GLN A 410 32.49 15.91 -23.74
N GLU A 411 33.40 16.70 -24.30
CA GLU A 411 33.23 17.31 -25.64
C GLU A 411 33.26 16.29 -26.81
N ASP A 412 33.92 15.15 -26.63
CA ASP A 412 34.11 14.13 -27.69
C ASP A 412 32.95 13.09 -27.76
N THR A 413 31.78 13.41 -27.24
CA THR A 413 30.65 12.51 -27.26
C THR A 413 29.76 12.69 -28.48
N LEU A 414 29.06 11.62 -28.84
CA LEU A 414 28.09 11.61 -29.93
C LEU A 414 27.06 12.73 -29.73
N LYS A 415 27.04 13.70 -30.62
CA LYS A 415 25.99 14.71 -30.68
C LYS A 415 24.79 14.13 -31.39
N LEU A 416 23.76 13.86 -30.63
CA LEU A 416 22.49 13.40 -31.15
C LEU A 416 21.60 14.59 -31.53
N GLU A 417 20.88 14.46 -32.64
CA GLU A 417 19.79 15.37 -32.95
C GLU A 417 18.62 15.14 -31.95
N LYS A 418 17.78 16.15 -31.74
CA LYS A 418 16.68 16.11 -30.75
C LYS A 418 15.77 14.88 -30.94
N ASN A 419 15.51 14.50 -32.18
CA ASN A 419 14.62 13.36 -32.47
C ASN A 419 15.24 12.02 -32.04
N ASP A 420 16.53 11.79 -32.30
CA ASP A 420 17.21 10.57 -31.87
C ASP A 420 17.45 10.57 -30.35
N LEU A 421 17.80 11.72 -29.79
CA LEU A 421 18.01 11.91 -28.36
C LEU A 421 16.74 11.59 -27.55
N ASN A 422 15.61 12.13 -27.97
CA ASN A 422 14.30 11.98 -27.30
C ASN A 422 13.52 10.74 -27.75
N SER A 423 14.10 9.88 -28.60
CA SER A 423 13.44 8.69 -29.09
C SER A 423 13.30 7.60 -28.01
N PHE A 424 12.28 6.77 -28.14
CA PHE A 424 12.02 5.67 -27.20
C PHE A 424 13.22 4.77 -26.98
N GLY A 425 14.04 4.55 -28.01
CA GLY A 425 15.26 3.75 -27.91
C GLY A 425 16.24 4.27 -26.86
N ASN A 426 16.33 5.59 -26.69
CA ASN A 426 17.25 6.25 -25.77
C ASN A 426 16.66 6.53 -24.38
N LEU A 427 15.38 6.21 -24.13
CA LEU A 427 14.69 6.55 -22.89
C LEU A 427 14.48 5.32 -22.00
N VAL A 428 14.68 5.51 -20.70
CA VAL A 428 14.35 4.53 -19.66
C VAL A 428 13.66 5.22 -18.48
N MET A 429 12.89 4.48 -17.68
CA MET A 429 12.25 5.04 -16.52
C MET A 429 12.85 4.47 -15.24
N ILE A 430 13.34 5.35 -14.38
CA ILE A 430 14.02 5.04 -13.13
C ILE A 430 13.59 6.00 -12.02
N SER A 431 14.09 5.81 -10.80
CA SER A 431 13.88 6.75 -9.70
C SER A 431 14.64 8.06 -9.93
N SER A 432 14.20 9.12 -9.28
CA SER A 432 14.91 10.41 -9.29
C SER A 432 16.30 10.30 -8.66
N GLU A 433 16.46 9.40 -7.68
CA GLU A 433 17.74 9.13 -7.04
C GLU A 433 18.73 8.49 -8.02
N GLN A 434 18.31 7.43 -8.71
CA GLN A 434 19.16 6.77 -9.71
C GLN A 434 19.43 7.69 -10.91
N ASN A 435 18.44 8.47 -11.35
CA ASN A 435 18.61 9.46 -12.41
C ASN A 435 19.68 10.50 -12.01
N SER A 436 19.60 11.05 -10.79
CA SER A 436 20.61 11.98 -10.29
C SER A 436 22.00 11.35 -10.18
N ALA A 437 22.08 10.07 -9.81
CA ALA A 437 23.33 9.33 -9.72
C ALA A 437 23.96 9.08 -11.10
N LEU A 438 23.17 8.78 -12.14
CA LEU A 438 23.63 8.59 -13.50
C LEU A 438 24.00 9.93 -14.16
N SER A 439 23.26 11.01 -13.83
CA SER A 439 23.53 12.38 -14.29
C SER A 439 23.78 12.48 -15.81
N ASN A 440 24.56 13.44 -16.23
CA ASN A 440 25.00 13.65 -17.62
C ASN A 440 26.24 12.82 -18.01
N SER A 441 26.50 11.72 -17.27
CA SER A 441 27.58 10.80 -17.59
C SER A 441 27.43 10.19 -18.98
N ILE A 442 28.54 9.93 -19.65
CA ILE A 442 28.55 9.26 -20.95
C ILE A 442 28.09 7.79 -20.83
N TYR A 443 27.70 7.19 -21.95
CA TYR A 443 27.18 5.82 -21.99
C TYR A 443 28.07 4.79 -21.28
N GLN A 444 29.36 4.82 -21.46
CA GLN A 444 30.31 3.88 -20.86
C GLN A 444 30.35 3.98 -19.34
N GLU A 445 30.26 5.18 -18.79
CA GLU A 445 30.23 5.40 -17.35
C GLU A 445 28.90 4.91 -16.75
N LYS A 446 27.77 5.22 -17.40
CA LYS A 446 26.45 4.72 -17.00
C LYS A 446 26.41 3.19 -17.04
N ARG A 447 26.96 2.61 -18.12
CA ARG A 447 27.07 1.15 -18.27
C ARG A 447 27.88 0.53 -17.14
N ALA A 448 29.07 1.06 -16.83
CA ALA A 448 29.90 0.55 -15.74
C ALA A 448 29.19 0.61 -14.38
N ARG A 449 28.42 1.68 -14.12
CA ARG A 449 27.58 1.77 -12.90
C ARG A 449 26.51 0.71 -12.87
N VAL A 450 25.76 0.51 -13.95
CA VAL A 450 24.72 -0.51 -14.03
C VAL A 450 25.32 -1.91 -13.88
N GLU A 451 26.49 -2.17 -14.49
CA GLU A 451 27.24 -3.41 -14.30
C GLU A 451 27.60 -3.67 -12.83
N SER A 452 27.91 -2.64 -12.05
CA SER A 452 28.16 -2.78 -10.61
C SER A 452 26.92 -3.23 -9.81
N PHE A 453 25.72 -2.95 -10.32
CA PHE A 453 24.47 -3.41 -9.72
C PHE A 453 24.19 -4.90 -9.97
N LEU A 454 24.82 -5.50 -11.02
CA LEU A 454 24.65 -6.92 -11.30
C LEU A 454 25.23 -7.84 -10.21
N ASP A 455 26.16 -7.35 -9.43
CA ASP A 455 26.75 -8.07 -8.30
C ASP A 455 25.97 -7.85 -6.99
N SER A 456 24.93 -7.00 -7.02
CA SER A 456 24.07 -6.75 -5.86
C SER A 456 23.18 -7.96 -5.58
N SER A 457 23.13 -8.36 -4.30
CA SER A 457 22.18 -9.39 -3.83
C SER A 457 20.79 -8.86 -3.56
N ARG A 458 20.58 -7.52 -3.63
CA ARG A 458 19.33 -6.86 -3.25
C ARG A 458 18.32 -6.88 -4.39
N SER A 459 17.08 -7.24 -4.07
CA SER A 459 15.95 -7.07 -4.96
C SER A 459 15.79 -5.59 -5.33
N GLY A 460 15.47 -5.32 -6.61
CA GLY A 460 15.23 -3.95 -7.08
C GLY A 460 16.49 -3.07 -7.16
N SER A 461 17.70 -3.62 -7.16
CA SER A 461 18.94 -2.88 -7.46
C SER A 461 18.94 -2.33 -8.89
N ILE A 462 18.30 -3.03 -9.82
CA ILE A 462 18.00 -2.57 -11.17
C ILE A 462 16.55 -2.06 -11.21
N GLU A 463 16.36 -0.85 -11.66
CA GLU A 463 15.06 -0.17 -11.65
C GLU A 463 14.35 -0.16 -13.01
N SER A 464 15.02 -0.56 -14.09
CA SER A 464 14.43 -0.76 -15.41
C SER A 464 15.09 -1.93 -16.12
N LEU A 465 14.29 -2.88 -16.58
CA LEU A 465 14.75 -4.03 -17.35
C LEU A 465 15.09 -3.62 -18.79
N LYS A 466 14.43 -2.59 -19.31
CA LYS A 466 14.83 -1.96 -20.59
C LYS A 466 16.26 -1.43 -20.51
N MET A 467 16.61 -0.73 -19.42
CA MET A 467 17.95 -0.24 -19.19
C MET A 467 18.96 -1.38 -19.07
N LEU A 468 18.62 -2.40 -18.28
CA LEU A 468 19.46 -3.59 -18.12
C LEU A 468 19.75 -4.25 -19.47
N HIS A 469 18.74 -4.42 -20.31
CA HIS A 469 18.89 -5.00 -21.65
C HIS A 469 19.82 -4.14 -22.53
N ALA A 470 19.61 -2.82 -22.55
CA ALA A 470 20.45 -1.90 -23.32
C ALA A 470 21.94 -2.05 -22.96
N PHE A 471 22.29 -2.03 -21.68
CA PHE A 471 23.68 -2.11 -21.22
C PHE A 471 24.29 -3.50 -21.29
N THR A 472 23.45 -4.56 -21.29
CA THR A 472 23.95 -5.94 -21.42
C THR A 472 24.39 -6.25 -22.85
N PHE A 473 23.61 -5.83 -23.85
CA PHE A 473 23.82 -6.24 -25.24
C PHE A 473 24.57 -5.22 -26.11
N ASN A 474 24.65 -3.96 -25.69
CA ASN A 474 25.35 -2.94 -26.47
C ASN A 474 26.65 -2.53 -25.79
N LYS A 475 27.79 -2.67 -26.51
CA LYS A 475 29.09 -2.20 -26.05
C LYS A 475 29.30 -0.70 -26.26
N SER A 476 28.64 -0.14 -27.27
CA SER A 476 28.62 1.28 -27.62
C SER A 476 27.19 1.72 -27.90
N TRP A 477 26.91 3.00 -27.78
CA TRP A 477 25.59 3.57 -27.95
C TRP A 477 25.60 4.58 -29.11
N SER A 478 25.40 4.09 -30.34
CA SER A 478 25.33 4.88 -31.56
C SER A 478 23.85 5.16 -31.91
N ILE A 479 23.64 6.00 -32.96
CA ILE A 479 22.28 6.24 -33.50
C ILE A 479 21.63 4.95 -33.95
N GLU A 480 22.40 4.08 -34.61
CA GLU A 480 21.93 2.76 -35.06
C GLU A 480 21.51 1.88 -33.86
N ALA A 481 22.35 1.82 -32.83
CA ALA A 481 22.03 1.06 -31.60
C ALA A 481 20.77 1.59 -30.90
N ILE A 482 20.57 2.92 -30.87
CA ILE A 482 19.36 3.55 -30.32
C ILE A 482 18.12 3.11 -31.12
N LYS A 483 18.21 3.16 -32.47
CA LYS A 483 17.09 2.78 -33.36
C LYS A 483 16.76 1.29 -33.27
N GLU A 484 17.78 0.45 -33.30
CA GLU A 484 17.63 -1.00 -33.18
C GLU A 484 17.02 -1.38 -31.83
N HIS A 485 17.54 -0.82 -30.72
CA HIS A 485 17.00 -1.04 -29.39
C HIS A 485 15.55 -0.54 -29.28
N GLY A 486 15.27 0.66 -29.80
CA GLY A 486 13.93 1.23 -29.81
C GLY A 486 12.91 0.35 -30.52
N ASN A 487 13.27 -0.13 -31.71
CA ASN A 487 12.42 -1.03 -32.51
C ASN A 487 12.22 -2.39 -31.82
N ALA A 488 13.28 -2.96 -31.24
CA ALA A 488 13.18 -4.21 -30.47
C ALA A 488 12.21 -4.08 -29.28
N MET A 489 12.37 -3.03 -28.48
CA MET A 489 11.51 -2.76 -27.31
C MET A 489 10.06 -2.46 -27.72
N PHE A 490 9.84 -1.74 -28.80
CA PHE A 490 8.51 -1.49 -29.35
C PHE A 490 7.83 -2.77 -29.85
N ASN A 491 8.57 -3.65 -30.51
CA ASN A 491 8.04 -4.94 -30.95
C ASN A 491 7.64 -5.83 -29.75
N ILE A 492 8.39 -5.79 -28.64
CA ILE A 492 8.00 -6.48 -27.40
C ILE A 492 6.65 -5.95 -26.90
N LEU A 493 6.44 -4.63 -26.90
CA LEU A 493 5.16 -4.02 -26.55
C LEU A 493 4.04 -4.42 -27.48
N LEU A 494 4.25 -4.36 -28.81
CA LEU A 494 3.25 -4.76 -29.80
C LEU A 494 2.82 -6.22 -29.60
N ASN A 495 3.77 -7.12 -29.43
CA ASN A 495 3.51 -8.54 -29.23
C ASN A 495 2.86 -8.86 -27.86
N SER A 496 2.81 -7.88 -26.93
CA SER A 496 2.13 -8.07 -25.65
C SER A 496 0.61 -8.13 -25.75
N TYR A 497 0.04 -7.73 -26.88
CA TYR A 497 -1.38 -7.82 -27.19
C TYR A 497 -1.78 -9.12 -27.90
N ASP A 498 -0.80 -9.82 -28.45
CA ASP A 498 -1.08 -11.11 -29.06
C ASP A 498 -1.44 -12.10 -27.96
N ASN A 499 -2.51 -12.86 -28.15
CA ASN A 499 -2.99 -13.81 -27.16
C ASN A 499 -1.85 -14.77 -26.80
N VAL A 500 -1.61 -14.95 -25.52
CA VAL A 500 -0.80 -16.04 -24.99
C VAL A 500 -1.68 -17.30 -25.07
N ASP A 501 -2.01 -17.70 -26.30
CA ASP A 501 -2.54 -19.03 -26.57
C ASP A 501 -1.34 -19.98 -26.58
N LYS A 502 -0.93 -20.44 -25.38
CA LYS A 502 -0.36 -21.79 -25.20
C LYS A 502 -0.15 -22.09 -23.72
#